data_668aa38eb60862e38a677b079cf355e8
#
_entry.id   668aa38eb60862e38a677b079cf355e8
#
_cell.length_a   1.000
_cell.length_b   1.000
_cell.length_c   1.000
_cell.angle_alpha   90.00
_cell.angle_beta   90.00
_cell.angle_gamma   90.00
#
_symmetry.space_group_name_H-M   'P 1'
#
loop_
_entity.id
_entity.type
_entity.pdbx_description
1 polymer ?
#
loop_
_entity_poly.entity_id
_entity_poly.type
_entity_poly.pdbx_seq_one_letter_code
_entity_poly.pdbx_strand_id
1 'polypeptide(L)'
;MLITLNNCCTKSYLDSMMLLSQRSDKWNFRYPEGKPFEERFAKINLVPDNQDTSLAGMAMGLLLQIYDAGGYKHFQPEVKFCGISVKGQGSDDPHTDTWDTDTVKVLGLLNSDWNYSDVGGGFMYDGKEYDLKPTSFIIFDSNKVHCATKIYTNKKRFAIDYAVKKI
;
A
#
# COMPACT_ATOMS: atom_id res chain seq x y z
N MET A 1 13.26 -11.12 -0.79
CA MET A 1 12.05 -11.97 -1.00
C MET A 1 10.92 -11.07 -1.47
N LEU A 2 10.18 -11.48 -2.49
CA LEU A 2 8.88 -10.90 -2.86
C LEU A 2 7.91 -12.03 -3.18
N ILE A 3 6.74 -12.00 -2.57
CA ILE A 3 5.67 -13.00 -2.72
C ILE A 3 4.38 -12.28 -3.04
N THR A 4 3.59 -12.81 -3.96
CA THR A 4 2.25 -12.31 -4.28
C THR A 4 1.20 -13.27 -3.75
N LEU A 5 0.26 -12.74 -2.98
CA LEU A 5 -0.96 -13.44 -2.56
C LEU A 5 -2.13 -12.91 -3.37
N ASN A 6 -2.88 -13.79 -4.01
CA ASN A 6 -4.01 -13.42 -4.86
C ASN A 6 -5.34 -13.66 -4.13
N ASN A 7 -6.36 -12.87 -4.51
CA ASN A 7 -7.73 -13.03 -4.00
C ASN A 7 -7.82 -13.00 -2.46
N CYS A 8 -7.11 -12.06 -1.84
CA CYS A 8 -7.03 -11.95 -0.38
C CYS A 8 -8.32 -11.39 0.24
N CYS A 9 -9.10 -10.62 -0.51
CA CYS A 9 -10.32 -9.96 -0.02
C CYS A 9 -11.30 -9.76 -1.16
N THR A 10 -12.50 -9.29 -0.84
CA THR A 10 -13.49 -8.92 -1.86
C THR A 10 -13.26 -7.50 -2.39
N LYS A 11 -13.71 -7.23 -3.61
CA LYS A 11 -13.75 -5.87 -4.16
C LYS A 11 -14.62 -4.94 -3.32
N SER A 12 -15.74 -5.43 -2.79
CA SER A 12 -16.63 -4.65 -1.92
C SER A 12 -15.94 -4.16 -0.66
N TYR A 13 -15.05 -4.95 -0.08
CA TYR A 13 -14.25 -4.52 1.08
C TYR A 13 -13.32 -3.36 0.72
N LEU A 14 -12.63 -3.46 -0.41
CA LEU A 14 -11.75 -2.39 -0.91
C LEU A 14 -12.55 -1.13 -1.26
N ASP A 15 -13.72 -1.25 -1.87
CA ASP A 15 -14.59 -0.12 -2.20
C ASP A 15 -15.05 0.62 -0.94
N SER A 16 -15.37 -0.10 0.12
CA SER A 16 -15.73 0.50 1.41
C SER A 16 -14.54 1.27 2.02
N MET A 17 -13.34 0.70 2.00
CA MET A 17 -12.14 1.39 2.45
C MET A 17 -11.81 2.61 1.59
N MET A 18 -11.97 2.50 0.27
CA MET A 18 -11.79 3.62 -0.66
C MET A 18 -12.74 4.77 -0.32
N LEU A 19 -14.01 4.47 -0.11
CA LEU A 19 -15.02 5.47 0.23
C LEU A 19 -14.69 6.19 1.54
N LEU A 20 -14.32 5.46 2.58
CA LEU A 20 -13.89 6.03 3.85
C LEU A 20 -12.64 6.88 3.70
N SER A 21 -11.67 6.41 2.91
CA SER A 21 -10.42 7.15 2.63
C SER A 21 -10.70 8.49 1.93
N GLN A 22 -11.57 8.49 0.93
CA GLN A 22 -11.96 9.69 0.19
C GLN A 22 -12.72 10.70 1.05
N ARG A 23 -13.45 10.24 2.06
CA ARG A 23 -14.20 11.09 2.99
C ARG A 23 -13.40 11.57 4.20
N SER A 24 -12.24 10.98 4.44
CA SER A 24 -11.41 11.33 5.59
C SER A 24 -10.87 12.76 5.46
N ASP A 25 -10.88 13.50 6.56
CA ASP A 25 -10.23 14.81 6.71
C ASP A 25 -8.83 14.70 7.36
N LYS A 26 -8.30 13.48 7.48
CA LYS A 26 -7.05 13.19 8.19
C LYS A 26 -5.82 13.06 7.29
N TRP A 27 -5.93 13.43 6.02
CA TRP A 27 -4.82 13.37 5.09
C TRP A 27 -3.70 14.34 5.47
N ASN A 28 -2.49 13.81 5.59
CA ASN A 28 -1.25 14.58 5.72
C ASN A 28 -0.59 14.68 4.36
N PHE A 29 -0.56 15.87 3.79
CA PHE A 29 0.07 16.12 2.51
C PHE A 29 1.58 16.17 2.66
N ARG A 30 2.29 15.38 1.88
CA ARG A 30 3.75 15.34 1.84
C ARG A 30 4.20 15.83 0.47
N TYR A 31 4.67 17.08 0.44
CA TYR A 31 5.16 17.70 -0.76
C TYR A 31 6.66 17.91 -0.68
N PRO A 32 7.45 17.26 -1.56
CA PRO A 32 8.74 17.80 -1.89
C PRO A 32 8.51 19.19 -2.49
N GLU A 33 9.20 20.22 -1.99
CA GLU A 33 9.16 21.56 -2.59
C GLU A 33 9.45 21.47 -4.09
N GLY A 34 8.72 22.27 -4.88
CA GLY A 34 8.92 22.36 -6.34
C GLY A 34 8.27 21.28 -7.20
N LYS A 35 7.65 20.24 -6.63
CA LYS A 35 6.92 19.26 -7.45
C LYS A 35 5.53 19.76 -7.84
N PRO A 36 5.08 19.52 -9.09
CA PRO A 36 3.70 19.79 -9.53
C PRO A 36 2.68 19.10 -8.62
N PHE A 37 1.47 19.64 -8.54
CA PHE A 37 0.40 19.07 -7.72
C PHE A 37 0.11 17.61 -8.06
N GLU A 38 0.18 17.25 -9.33
CA GLU A 38 -0.07 15.90 -9.85
C GLU A 38 0.94 14.86 -9.36
N GLU A 39 2.14 15.30 -8.98
CA GLU A 39 3.19 14.43 -8.44
C GLU A 39 3.19 14.35 -6.91
N ARG A 40 2.31 15.12 -6.27
CA ARG A 40 2.22 15.17 -4.81
C ARG A 40 1.47 13.97 -4.27
N PHE A 41 1.79 13.59 -3.05
CA PHE A 41 1.08 12.53 -2.35
C PHE A 41 0.66 12.95 -0.94
N ALA A 42 -0.36 12.24 -0.43
CA ALA A 42 -0.83 12.39 0.93
C ALA A 42 -0.90 11.03 1.61
N LYS A 43 -0.88 11.03 2.94
CA LYS A 43 -0.86 9.82 3.75
C LYS A 43 -1.74 9.97 4.98
N ILE A 44 -2.41 8.86 5.39
CA ILE A 44 -3.06 8.72 6.69
C ILE A 44 -2.32 7.61 7.44
N ASN A 45 -1.81 7.90 8.63
CA ASN A 45 -1.15 6.93 9.48
C ASN A 45 -2.16 6.29 10.43
N LEU A 46 -2.34 4.98 10.30
CA LEU A 46 -3.36 4.22 11.04
C LEU A 46 -2.77 3.48 12.24
N VAL A 47 -1.57 2.96 12.14
CA VAL A 47 -0.85 2.31 13.23
C VAL A 47 0.59 2.84 13.24
N PRO A 48 1.13 3.27 14.36
CA PRO A 48 0.53 3.37 15.72
C PRO A 48 -0.32 4.63 15.95
N ASP A 49 -0.35 5.59 15.02
CA ASP A 49 -0.85 6.95 15.25
C ASP A 49 -2.38 7.03 15.37
N ASN A 50 -3.11 6.06 14.84
CA ASN A 50 -4.58 6.00 14.88
C ASN A 50 -5.26 7.29 14.41
N GLN A 51 -4.77 7.90 13.34
CA GLN A 51 -5.27 9.18 12.83
C GLN A 51 -6.71 9.12 12.33
N ASP A 52 -7.17 7.95 11.91
CA ASP A 52 -8.57 7.67 11.52
C ASP A 52 -8.98 6.31 12.09
N THR A 53 -9.80 6.32 13.12
CA THR A 53 -10.18 5.12 13.87
C THR A 53 -10.98 4.12 13.02
N SER A 54 -11.90 4.60 12.18
CA SER A 54 -12.70 3.73 11.31
C SER A 54 -11.83 3.03 10.27
N LEU A 55 -10.96 3.78 9.62
CA LEU A 55 -9.99 3.21 8.67
C LEU A 55 -9.00 2.26 9.34
N ALA A 56 -8.53 2.58 10.55
CA ALA A 56 -7.64 1.68 11.30
C ALA A 56 -8.33 0.34 11.58
N GLY A 57 -9.60 0.33 11.98
CA GLY A 57 -10.37 -0.91 12.17
C GLY A 57 -10.52 -1.71 10.89
N MET A 58 -10.87 -1.06 9.78
CA MET A 58 -10.97 -1.71 8.47
C MET A 58 -9.62 -2.25 7.98
N ALA A 59 -8.54 -1.51 8.21
CA ALA A 59 -7.19 -1.92 7.83
C ALA A 59 -6.74 -3.18 8.59
N MET A 60 -7.04 -3.28 9.88
CA MET A 60 -6.74 -4.49 10.66
C MET A 60 -7.57 -5.68 10.18
N GLY A 61 -8.85 -5.48 9.87
CA GLY A 61 -9.70 -6.50 9.26
C GLY A 61 -9.17 -7.00 7.92
N LEU A 62 -8.67 -6.09 7.07
CA LEU A 62 -8.03 -6.44 5.81
C LEU A 62 -6.76 -7.28 6.02
N LEU A 63 -5.90 -6.88 6.97
CA LEU A 63 -4.69 -7.63 7.28
C LEU A 63 -4.99 -9.08 7.70
N LEU A 64 -6.05 -9.29 8.49
CA LEU A 64 -6.47 -10.64 8.89
C LEU A 64 -6.96 -11.46 7.70
N GLN A 65 -7.64 -10.86 6.74
CA GLN A 65 -8.03 -11.53 5.49
C GLN A 65 -6.80 -11.93 4.66
N ILE A 66 -5.81 -11.03 4.54
CA ILE A 66 -4.53 -11.33 3.87
C ILE A 66 -3.78 -12.45 4.60
N TYR A 67 -3.79 -12.42 5.93
CA TYR A 67 -3.19 -13.47 6.75
C TYR A 67 -3.83 -14.82 6.48
N ASP A 68 -5.15 -14.91 6.48
CA ASP A 68 -5.90 -16.15 6.22
C ASP A 68 -5.75 -16.63 4.76
N ALA A 69 -5.56 -15.71 3.80
CA ALA A 69 -5.34 -16.05 2.39
C ALA A 69 -3.94 -16.67 2.09
N GLY A 70 -3.11 -16.82 3.11
CA GLY A 70 -1.77 -17.42 2.99
C GLY A 70 -0.66 -16.60 3.64
N GLY A 71 -0.95 -15.40 4.11
CA GLY A 71 0.00 -14.54 4.82
C GLY A 71 0.60 -15.19 6.06
N TYR A 72 -0.14 -16.08 6.72
CA TYR A 72 0.31 -16.83 7.90
C TYR A 72 1.60 -17.64 7.68
N LYS A 73 1.97 -17.89 6.44
CA LYS A 73 3.23 -18.55 6.08
C LYS A 73 4.43 -17.61 6.10
N HIS A 74 4.20 -16.30 6.16
CA HIS A 74 5.22 -15.28 5.88
C HIS A 74 5.35 -14.25 7.00
N PHE A 75 4.27 -13.95 7.71
CA PHE A 75 4.28 -12.96 8.78
C PHE A 75 3.33 -13.31 9.94
N GLN A 76 3.59 -12.71 11.09
CA GLN A 76 2.67 -12.68 12.22
C GLN A 76 1.86 -11.38 12.14
N PRO A 77 0.58 -11.36 12.55
CA PRO A 77 -0.26 -10.14 12.47
C PRO A 77 0.07 -9.14 13.61
N GLU A 78 1.34 -9.00 13.93
CA GLU A 78 1.90 -7.99 14.82
C GLU A 78 2.30 -6.79 13.97
N VAL A 79 1.48 -5.73 14.03
CA VAL A 79 1.62 -4.55 13.15
C VAL A 79 2.50 -3.52 13.84
N LYS A 80 3.63 -3.20 13.22
CA LYS A 80 4.52 -2.09 13.62
C LYS A 80 4.08 -0.77 12.99
N PHE A 81 3.55 -0.83 11.77
CA PHE A 81 3.07 0.32 11.03
C PHE A 81 1.94 -0.08 10.08
N CYS A 82 0.97 0.80 9.89
CA CYS A 82 0.01 0.74 8.80
C CYS A 82 -0.34 2.15 8.34
N GLY A 83 -0.37 2.37 7.03
CA GLY A 83 -0.79 3.63 6.43
C GLY A 83 -1.51 3.44 5.11
N ILE A 84 -2.35 4.42 4.78
CA ILE A 84 -2.95 4.56 3.45
C ILE A 84 -2.30 5.77 2.79
N SER A 85 -1.88 5.61 1.54
CA SER A 85 -1.32 6.69 0.74
C SER A 85 -2.14 6.91 -0.51
N VAL A 86 -2.26 8.17 -0.93
CA VAL A 86 -2.79 8.54 -2.24
C VAL A 86 -1.69 9.22 -3.04
N LYS A 87 -1.57 8.82 -4.30
CA LYS A 87 -0.57 9.33 -5.24
C LYS A 87 -1.20 9.58 -6.60
N GLY A 88 -0.85 10.72 -7.20
CA GLY A 88 -1.16 11.04 -8.58
C GLY A 88 -0.07 10.56 -9.55
N GLN A 89 0.08 11.29 -10.66
CA GLN A 89 1.14 11.05 -11.65
C GLN A 89 2.53 11.17 -11.02
N GLY A 90 3.51 10.59 -11.68
CA GLY A 90 4.89 10.55 -11.19
C GLY A 90 5.25 9.20 -10.58
N SER A 91 6.51 9.07 -10.22
CA SER A 91 7.06 7.89 -9.55
C SER A 91 7.75 8.31 -8.27
N ASP A 92 7.88 7.39 -7.33
CA ASP A 92 8.77 7.59 -6.19
C ASP A 92 10.21 7.38 -6.61
N ASP A 93 11.13 8.04 -5.91
CA ASP A 93 12.54 7.71 -6.04
C ASP A 93 12.79 6.31 -5.47
N PRO A 94 13.59 5.47 -6.15
CA PRO A 94 13.98 4.19 -5.61
C PRO A 94 14.67 4.33 -4.24
N HIS A 95 14.21 3.57 -3.27
CA HIS A 95 14.68 3.65 -1.88
C HIS A 95 14.62 2.30 -1.18
N THR A 96 15.18 2.24 -0.01
CA THR A 96 15.02 1.14 0.96
C THR A 96 14.40 1.70 2.23
N ASP A 97 13.62 0.89 2.93
CA ASP A 97 13.13 1.25 4.25
C ASP A 97 14.13 0.84 5.35
N THR A 98 14.06 1.51 6.49
CA THR A 98 14.96 1.30 7.64
C THR A 98 14.36 0.37 8.70
N TRP A 99 13.48 -0.57 8.29
CA TRP A 99 12.91 -1.54 9.21
C TRP A 99 13.93 -2.61 9.63
N ASP A 100 13.70 -3.16 10.82
CA ASP A 100 14.50 -4.28 11.32
C ASP A 100 14.38 -5.51 10.41
N THR A 101 15.36 -6.39 10.47
CA THR A 101 15.41 -7.63 9.67
C THR A 101 14.27 -8.60 9.97
N ASP A 102 13.63 -8.46 11.14
CA ASP A 102 12.46 -9.23 11.53
C ASP A 102 11.12 -8.63 11.02
N THR A 103 11.18 -7.68 10.09
CA THR A 103 10.03 -6.97 9.54
C THR A 103 9.89 -7.22 8.05
N VAL A 104 8.68 -7.51 7.61
CA VAL A 104 8.30 -7.51 6.19
C VAL A 104 7.23 -6.48 5.93
N LYS A 105 7.16 -6.01 4.69
CA LYS A 105 6.11 -5.13 4.21
C LYS A 105 5.02 -5.94 3.52
N VAL A 106 3.78 -5.49 3.69
CA VAL A 106 2.61 -6.00 2.97
C VAL A 106 1.98 -4.80 2.26
N LEU A 107 1.83 -4.87 0.94
CA LEU A 107 1.37 -3.75 0.12
C LEU A 107 0.29 -4.20 -0.86
N GLY A 108 -0.74 -3.40 -1.03
CA GLY A 108 -1.76 -3.58 -2.04
C GLY A 108 -2.53 -2.30 -2.33
N LEU A 109 -3.46 -2.37 -3.30
CA LEU A 109 -4.26 -1.24 -3.73
C LEU A 109 -5.66 -1.28 -3.11
N LEU A 110 -6.19 -0.09 -2.81
CA LEU A 110 -7.62 0.08 -2.50
C LEU A 110 -8.46 0.28 -3.77
N ASN A 111 -7.85 0.61 -4.90
CA ASN A 111 -8.52 0.77 -6.18
C ASN A 111 -8.95 -0.59 -6.73
N SER A 112 -10.20 -0.97 -6.56
CA SER A 112 -10.74 -2.26 -7.02
C SER A 112 -10.85 -2.37 -8.55
N ASP A 113 -10.76 -1.26 -9.27
CA ASP A 113 -10.85 -1.12 -10.71
C ASP A 113 -9.51 -0.80 -11.39
N TRP A 114 -8.38 -0.92 -10.67
CA TRP A 114 -7.07 -0.59 -11.21
C TRP A 114 -6.65 -1.55 -12.32
N ASN A 115 -6.33 -1.02 -13.50
CA ASN A 115 -5.79 -1.77 -14.61
C ASN A 115 -4.39 -1.27 -14.96
N TYR A 116 -3.38 -1.99 -14.50
CA TYR A 116 -1.97 -1.66 -14.70
C TYR A 116 -1.60 -1.49 -16.18
N SER A 117 -2.13 -2.33 -17.08
CA SER A 117 -1.86 -2.24 -18.52
C SER A 117 -2.29 -0.90 -19.13
N ASP A 118 -3.36 -0.29 -18.60
CA ASP A 118 -3.90 0.96 -19.12
C ASP A 118 -3.29 2.20 -18.46
N VAL A 119 -2.99 2.13 -17.16
CA VAL A 119 -2.68 3.32 -16.37
C VAL A 119 -1.29 3.30 -15.74
N GLY A 120 -0.59 2.18 -15.76
CA GLY A 120 0.68 2.02 -15.04
C GLY A 120 0.49 1.98 -13.53
N GLY A 121 1.39 2.58 -12.76
CA GLY A 121 1.30 2.64 -11.30
C GLY A 121 1.51 1.29 -10.63
N GLY A 122 2.51 0.55 -11.08
CA GLY A 122 2.94 -0.69 -10.49
C GLY A 122 3.92 -0.49 -9.33
N PHE A 123 4.69 -1.51 -9.08
CA PHE A 123 5.68 -1.55 -8.01
C PHE A 123 6.99 -2.13 -8.54
N MET A 124 8.08 -1.38 -8.38
CA MET A 124 9.42 -1.87 -8.69
C MET A 124 10.07 -2.43 -7.43
N TYR A 125 10.65 -3.60 -7.55
CA TYR A 125 11.38 -4.27 -6.48
C TYR A 125 12.62 -4.95 -7.03
N ASP A 126 13.78 -4.60 -6.49
CA ASP A 126 15.08 -5.15 -6.86
C ASP A 126 15.32 -5.16 -8.39
N GLY A 127 14.95 -4.04 -9.05
CA GLY A 127 15.12 -3.83 -10.49
C GLY A 127 14.04 -4.45 -11.39
N LYS A 128 13.02 -5.09 -10.83
CA LYS A 128 11.91 -5.67 -11.59
C LYS A 128 10.59 -5.00 -11.24
N GLU A 129 9.77 -4.71 -12.25
CA GLU A 129 8.44 -4.13 -12.07
C GLU A 129 7.37 -5.21 -11.94
N TYR A 130 6.43 -4.98 -11.02
CA TYR A 130 5.31 -5.87 -10.72
C TYR A 130 3.98 -5.13 -10.86
N ASP A 131 3.01 -5.82 -11.43
CA ASP A 131 1.62 -5.39 -11.45
C ASP A 131 1.00 -5.55 -10.05
N LEU A 132 0.39 -4.46 -9.55
CA LEU A 132 -0.41 -4.51 -8.33
C LEU A 132 -1.88 -4.75 -8.69
N LYS A 133 -2.26 -6.02 -8.81
CA LYS A 133 -3.64 -6.41 -9.14
C LYS A 133 -4.59 -6.12 -7.97
N PRO A 134 -5.81 -5.63 -8.24
CA PRO A 134 -6.83 -5.52 -7.20
C PRO A 134 -7.04 -6.83 -6.46
N THR A 135 -7.31 -6.76 -5.17
CA THR A 135 -7.49 -7.90 -4.24
C THR A 135 -6.25 -8.77 -4.02
N SER A 136 -5.14 -8.47 -4.69
CA SER A 136 -3.85 -9.13 -4.49
C SER A 136 -2.90 -8.26 -3.67
N PHE A 137 -2.08 -8.90 -2.86
CA PHE A 137 -1.11 -8.23 -2.00
C PHE A 137 0.28 -8.81 -2.20
N ILE A 138 1.28 -7.95 -2.16
CA ILE A 138 2.68 -8.37 -2.18
C ILE A 138 3.28 -8.29 -0.79
N ILE A 139 4.10 -9.29 -0.46
CA ILE A 139 4.89 -9.34 0.77
C ILE A 139 6.35 -9.29 0.37
N PHE A 140 7.12 -8.36 0.94
CA PHE A 140 8.51 -8.18 0.54
C PHE A 140 9.41 -7.69 1.68
N ASP A 141 10.71 -7.98 1.55
CA ASP A 141 11.75 -7.43 2.42
C ASP A 141 12.06 -5.99 1.98
N SER A 142 11.78 -5.02 2.83
CA SER A 142 11.91 -3.60 2.50
C SER A 142 13.35 -3.07 2.52
N ASN A 143 14.33 -3.90 2.87
CA ASN A 143 15.76 -3.60 2.77
C ASN A 143 16.31 -3.70 1.33
N LYS A 144 15.51 -4.16 0.38
CA LYS A 144 15.81 -4.11 -1.06
C LYS A 144 15.26 -2.85 -1.68
N VAL A 145 15.93 -2.36 -2.73
CA VAL A 145 15.50 -1.16 -3.44
C VAL A 145 14.13 -1.37 -4.07
N HIS A 146 13.20 -0.48 -3.78
CA HIS A 146 11.83 -0.52 -4.27
C HIS A 146 11.25 0.89 -4.44
N CYS A 147 10.22 1.00 -5.24
CA CYS A 147 9.43 2.23 -5.38
C CYS A 147 8.10 1.98 -6.09
N ALA A 148 7.17 2.92 -5.94
CA ALA A 148 5.99 3.01 -6.80
C ALA A 148 6.39 3.52 -8.18
N THR A 149 5.88 2.91 -9.24
CA THR A 149 6.16 3.32 -10.61
C THR A 149 5.15 4.34 -11.13
N LYS A 150 5.47 4.96 -12.26
CA LYS A 150 4.71 6.07 -12.82
C LYS A 150 3.28 5.68 -13.20
N ILE A 151 2.34 6.57 -12.92
CA ILE A 151 0.95 6.53 -13.39
C ILE A 151 0.86 7.41 -14.65
N TYR A 152 0.33 6.86 -15.76
CA TYR A 152 0.31 7.54 -17.07
C TYR A 152 -0.97 8.34 -17.34
N THR A 153 -1.90 8.38 -16.37
CA THR A 153 -3.17 9.08 -16.47
C THR A 153 -3.36 10.01 -15.27
N ASN A 154 -4.48 10.72 -15.23
CA ASN A 154 -4.88 11.53 -14.06
C ASN A 154 -5.55 10.72 -12.94
N LYS A 155 -5.60 9.40 -13.05
CA LYS A 155 -6.10 8.54 -11.95
C LYS A 155 -5.19 8.63 -10.74
N LYS A 156 -5.80 8.61 -9.56
CA LYS A 156 -5.09 8.57 -8.29
C LYS A 156 -5.04 7.14 -7.75
N ARG A 157 -3.86 6.72 -7.32
CA ARG A 157 -3.62 5.42 -6.73
C ARG A 157 -3.71 5.52 -5.20
N PHE A 158 -4.64 4.79 -4.64
CA PHE A 158 -4.74 4.59 -3.20
C PHE A 158 -4.12 3.24 -2.84
N ALA A 159 -3.08 3.27 -2.05
CA ALA A 159 -2.39 2.07 -1.60
C ALA A 159 -2.45 1.97 -0.08
N ILE A 160 -2.51 0.74 0.42
CA ILE A 160 -2.34 0.44 1.83
C ILE A 160 -1.07 -0.37 2.02
N ASP A 161 -0.27 0.01 3.01
CA ASP A 161 0.93 -0.72 3.36
C ASP A 161 1.00 -0.99 4.86
N TYR A 162 1.54 -2.15 5.18
CA TYR A 162 1.81 -2.58 6.54
C TYR A 162 3.28 -2.92 6.71
N ALA A 163 3.84 -2.63 7.87
CA ALA A 163 5.06 -3.24 8.36
C ALA A 163 4.67 -4.20 9.48
N VAL A 164 4.95 -5.48 9.28
CA VAL A 164 4.53 -6.57 10.17
C VAL A 164 5.72 -7.44 10.53
N LYS A 165 5.60 -8.17 11.64
CA LYS A 165 6.65 -9.07 12.10
C LYS A 165 6.77 -10.27 11.15
N LYS A 166 8.00 -10.52 10.69
CA LYS A 166 8.35 -11.70 9.91
C LYS A 166 8.29 -12.97 10.75
N ILE A 167 7.93 -14.09 10.15
CA ILE A 167 8.05 -15.40 10.78
C ILE A 167 9.50 -15.84 10.82
#